data_7bc8a0d3d786f9886993f210d008ad52
#
_entry.id   7bc8a0d3d786f9886993f210d008ad52
#
_cell.length_a   1.000
_cell.length_b   1.000
_cell.length_c   1.000
_cell.angle_alpha   90.00
_cell.angle_beta   90.00
_cell.angle_gamma   90.00
#
_symmetry.space_group_name_H-M   'P 1'
#
loop_
_entity.id
_entity.type
_entity.pdbx_description
1 polymer ?
#
loop_
_entity_poly.entity_id
_entity_poly.type
_entity_poly.pdbx_seq_one_letter_code
_entity_poly.pdbx_strand_id
1 'polypeptide(L)'
;MISLEKAALRRALLAKREGLPHREAKSREIRRQVLELPQFHRAKALLLYLSMGSEVDTWGIFEQALAAGKEVFAPRCLDKQGHMAFHRVDSREDLVAGAFGLLEPDPARCPLWQGESGALCLVPGLAFDEEGFRLGYGKGY
;
A
#
# COMPACT_ATOMS: atom_id res chain seq x y z
N MET A 1 -26.24 -9.80 3.59
CA MET A 1 -26.66 -9.46 2.21
C MET A 1 -25.61 -8.59 1.53
N ILE A 2 -25.36 -7.39 2.06
CA ILE A 2 -24.34 -6.49 1.48
C ILE A 2 -22.95 -7.14 1.43
N SER A 3 -22.59 -7.91 2.46
CA SER A 3 -21.29 -8.57 2.52
C SER A 3 -21.12 -9.65 1.44
N LEU A 4 -22.20 -10.37 1.09
CA LEU A 4 -22.16 -11.37 0.02
C LEU A 4 -22.03 -10.72 -1.36
N GLU A 5 -22.75 -9.62 -1.58
CA GLU A 5 -22.66 -8.84 -2.81
C GLU A 5 -21.26 -8.26 -2.98
N LYS A 6 -20.68 -7.72 -1.90
CA LYS A 6 -19.33 -7.21 -1.93
C LYS A 6 -18.31 -8.31 -2.19
N ALA A 7 -18.48 -9.48 -1.59
CA ALA A 7 -17.58 -10.60 -1.80
C ALA A 7 -17.58 -11.06 -3.27
N ALA A 8 -18.77 -11.15 -3.88
CA ALA A 8 -18.89 -11.51 -5.29
C ALA A 8 -18.25 -10.46 -6.19
N LEU A 9 -18.48 -9.18 -5.88
CA LEU A 9 -17.90 -8.06 -6.63
C LEU A 9 -16.36 -8.06 -6.51
N ARG A 10 -15.85 -8.32 -5.32
CA ARG A 10 -14.39 -8.42 -5.11
C ARG A 10 -13.78 -9.51 -5.96
N ARG A 11 -14.38 -10.69 -6.01
CA ARG A 11 -13.88 -11.79 -6.83
C ARG A 11 -13.86 -11.43 -8.30
N ALA A 12 -14.95 -10.83 -8.81
CA ALA A 12 -15.05 -10.43 -10.21
C ALA A 12 -14.00 -9.36 -10.56
N LEU A 13 -13.84 -8.36 -9.70
CA LEU A 13 -12.91 -7.27 -9.95
C LEU A 13 -11.46 -7.71 -9.82
N LEU A 14 -11.16 -8.62 -8.88
CA LEU A 14 -9.81 -9.17 -8.76
C LEU A 14 -9.44 -9.96 -10.02
N ALA A 15 -10.34 -10.81 -10.50
CA ALA A 15 -10.11 -11.56 -11.73
C ALA A 15 -9.91 -10.62 -12.92
N LYS A 16 -10.71 -9.55 -13.01
CA LYS A 16 -10.56 -8.54 -14.06
C LYS A 16 -9.20 -7.86 -13.98
N ARG A 17 -8.75 -7.49 -12.80
CA ARG A 17 -7.44 -6.86 -12.61
C ARG A 17 -6.30 -7.80 -13.00
N GLU A 18 -6.38 -9.06 -12.60
CA GLU A 18 -5.36 -10.06 -12.94
C GLU A 18 -5.27 -10.29 -14.45
N GLY A 19 -6.37 -10.12 -15.17
CA GLY A 19 -6.41 -10.25 -16.62
C GLY A 19 -6.11 -8.97 -17.41
N LEU A 20 -5.87 -7.85 -16.72
CA LEU A 20 -5.57 -6.59 -17.43
C LEU A 20 -4.24 -6.68 -18.16
N PRO A 21 -4.20 -6.23 -19.44
CA PRO A 21 -2.93 -6.12 -20.15
C PRO A 21 -2.13 -4.91 -19.66
N HIS A 22 -0.83 -4.96 -19.84
CA HIS A 22 0.06 -3.82 -19.58
C HIS A 22 0.03 -3.28 -18.15
N ARG A 23 -0.13 -4.17 -17.17
CA ARG A 23 -0.16 -3.75 -15.76
C ARG A 23 1.12 -3.05 -15.32
N GLU A 24 2.27 -3.52 -15.79
CA GLU A 24 3.54 -2.89 -15.46
C GLU A 24 3.64 -1.47 -16.01
N ALA A 25 3.18 -1.25 -17.23
CA ALA A 25 3.19 0.09 -17.84
C ALA A 25 2.22 1.03 -17.08
N LYS A 26 1.06 0.51 -16.68
CA LYS A 26 0.09 1.27 -15.89
C LYS A 26 0.65 1.63 -14.52
N SER A 27 1.33 0.72 -13.86
CA SER A 27 1.99 0.98 -12.57
C SER A 27 3.07 2.04 -12.71
N ARG A 28 3.87 2.00 -13.77
CA ARG A 28 4.89 3.03 -14.02
C ARG A 28 4.27 4.40 -14.19
N GLU A 29 3.15 4.49 -14.93
CA GLU A 29 2.46 5.76 -15.13
C GLU A 29 1.88 6.30 -13.82
N ILE A 30 1.27 5.44 -13.02
CA ILE A 30 0.76 5.81 -11.69
C ILE A 30 1.90 6.30 -10.80
N ARG A 31 3.02 5.58 -10.80
CA ARG A 31 4.20 5.99 -10.03
C ARG A 31 4.68 7.38 -10.46
N ARG A 32 4.77 7.61 -11.77
CA ARG A 32 5.18 8.92 -12.29
C ARG A 32 4.27 10.02 -11.74
N GLN A 33 2.96 9.80 -11.78
CA GLN A 33 2.00 10.78 -11.29
C GLN A 33 2.11 11.00 -9.78
N VAL A 34 2.30 9.94 -9.01
CA VAL A 34 2.46 10.06 -7.55
C VAL A 34 3.71 10.88 -7.21
N LEU A 35 4.82 10.60 -7.88
CA LEU A 35 6.09 11.29 -7.62
C LEU A 35 6.03 12.77 -7.99
N GLU A 36 5.11 13.17 -8.88
CA GLU A 36 4.91 14.57 -9.29
C GLU A 36 3.88 15.30 -8.45
N LEU A 37 3.14 14.61 -7.58
CA LEU A 37 2.14 15.27 -6.73
C LEU A 37 2.79 16.29 -5.79
N PRO A 38 2.21 17.50 -5.65
CA PRO A 38 2.68 18.44 -4.64
C PRO A 38 2.67 17.85 -3.22
N GLN A 39 1.68 17.03 -2.92
CA GLN A 39 1.59 16.34 -1.64
C GLN A 39 2.78 15.42 -1.39
N PHE A 40 3.25 14.72 -2.43
CA PHE A 40 4.44 13.89 -2.31
C PHE A 40 5.69 14.75 -2.06
N HIS A 41 5.85 15.83 -2.80
CA HIS A 41 7.00 16.72 -2.64
C HIS A 41 7.07 17.34 -1.25
N ARG A 42 5.94 17.72 -0.69
CA ARG A 42 5.88 18.34 0.63
C ARG A 42 5.97 17.35 1.77
N ALA A 43 5.62 16.08 1.56
CA ALA A 43 5.59 15.09 2.62
C ALA A 43 6.99 14.77 3.12
N LYS A 44 7.17 14.78 4.43
CA LYS A 44 8.40 14.32 5.08
C LYS A 44 8.41 12.80 5.21
N ALA A 45 7.23 12.21 5.35
CA ALA A 45 7.05 10.79 5.54
C ALA A 45 6.04 10.25 4.54
N LEU A 46 6.27 9.03 4.09
CA LEU A 46 5.37 8.30 3.21
C LEU A 46 4.99 6.99 3.88
N LEU A 47 3.68 6.80 4.09
CA LEU A 47 3.11 5.53 4.52
C LEU A 47 2.55 4.85 3.28
N LEU A 48 2.91 3.59 3.06
CA LEU A 48 2.45 2.88 1.87
C LEU A 48 2.24 1.41 2.16
N TYR A 49 1.42 0.77 1.35
CA TYR A 49 1.33 -0.70 1.35
C TYR A 49 2.44 -1.27 0.48
N LEU A 50 2.85 -2.49 0.79
CA LEU A 50 3.84 -3.21 -0.01
C LEU A 50 3.07 -4.09 -1.00
N SER A 51 3.10 -3.71 -2.26
CA SER A 51 2.28 -4.34 -3.29
C SER A 51 2.66 -5.81 -3.52
N MET A 52 1.64 -6.61 -3.82
CA MET A 52 1.82 -8.00 -4.19
C MET A 52 0.81 -8.39 -5.26
N GLY A 53 1.13 -9.43 -6.02
CA GLY A 53 0.25 -9.95 -7.06
C GLY A 53 -0.06 -8.90 -8.11
N SER A 54 -1.35 -8.71 -8.39
CA SER A 54 -1.82 -7.80 -9.43
C SER A 54 -2.05 -6.36 -8.95
N GLU A 55 -1.69 -6.04 -7.71
CA GLU A 55 -1.80 -4.67 -7.20
C GLU A 55 -0.89 -3.71 -7.97
N VAL A 56 -1.27 -2.43 -7.97
CA VAL A 56 -0.39 -1.39 -8.51
C VAL A 56 0.95 -1.47 -7.76
N ASP A 57 2.03 -1.52 -8.50
CA ASP A 57 3.36 -1.68 -7.93
C ASP A 57 3.75 -0.47 -7.10
N THR A 58 4.00 -0.68 -5.81
CA THR A 58 4.47 0.37 -4.90
C THR A 58 5.97 0.26 -4.61
N TRP A 59 6.63 -0.81 -5.04
CA TRP A 59 8.06 -1.00 -4.77
C TRP A 59 8.93 0.08 -5.41
N GLY A 60 8.57 0.51 -6.61
CA GLY A 60 9.28 1.63 -7.26
C GLY A 60 9.10 2.93 -6.52
N ILE A 61 7.91 3.19 -5.98
CA ILE A 61 7.64 4.38 -5.17
C ILE A 61 8.45 4.31 -3.86
N PHE A 62 8.49 3.14 -3.24
CA PHE A 62 9.29 2.88 -2.04
C PHE A 62 10.76 3.26 -2.25
N GLU A 63 11.36 2.75 -3.34
CA GLU A 63 12.76 3.02 -3.65
C GLU A 63 13.00 4.51 -3.94
N GLN A 64 12.11 5.14 -4.69
CA GLN A 64 12.24 6.55 -5.05
C GLN A 64 12.06 7.46 -3.83
N ALA A 65 11.16 7.12 -2.93
CA ALA A 65 10.95 7.89 -1.71
C ALA A 65 12.18 7.85 -0.81
N LEU A 66 12.79 6.67 -0.66
CA LEU A 66 14.04 6.54 0.08
C LEU A 66 15.16 7.36 -0.57
N ALA A 67 15.28 7.28 -1.90
CA ALA A 67 16.29 8.05 -2.64
C ALA A 67 16.09 9.56 -2.48
N ALA A 68 14.84 10.00 -2.30
CA ALA A 68 14.54 11.41 -2.09
C ALA A 68 14.73 11.86 -0.63
N GLY A 69 15.19 10.98 0.23
CA GLY A 69 15.44 11.32 1.63
C GLY A 69 14.21 11.34 2.52
N LYS A 70 13.11 10.76 2.07
CA LYS A 70 11.87 10.70 2.86
C LYS A 70 11.93 9.55 3.84
N GLU A 71 11.23 9.70 4.96
CA GLU A 71 10.99 8.59 5.87
C GLU A 71 9.86 7.73 5.29
N VAL A 72 10.10 6.43 5.16
CA VAL A 72 9.13 5.51 4.58
C VAL A 72 8.68 4.51 5.63
N PHE A 73 7.36 4.34 5.74
CA PHE A 73 6.73 3.46 6.73
C PHE A 73 5.87 2.43 6.01
N ALA A 74 5.99 1.18 6.42
CA ALA A 74 5.24 0.07 5.87
C ALA A 74 4.38 -0.59 6.95
N PRO A 75 3.27 -1.24 6.58
CA PRO A 75 2.35 -1.79 7.55
C PRO A 75 2.78 -3.16 8.07
N ARG A 76 2.47 -3.41 9.35
CA ARG A 76 2.58 -4.71 9.99
C ARG A 76 1.21 -5.10 10.55
N CYS A 77 0.74 -6.30 10.22
CA CYS A 77 -0.51 -6.82 10.75
C CYS A 77 -0.35 -7.19 12.22
N LEU A 78 -1.25 -6.73 13.07
CA LEU A 78 -1.22 -7.01 14.50
C LEU A 78 -2.11 -8.19 14.87
N ASP A 79 -3.20 -8.41 14.13
CA ASP A 79 -4.16 -9.49 14.37
C ASP A 79 -4.95 -9.79 13.11
N LYS A 80 -5.94 -10.69 13.22
CA LYS A 80 -6.82 -11.05 12.11
C LYS A 80 -8.03 -10.14 11.96
N GLN A 81 -8.16 -9.16 12.83
CA GLN A 81 -9.34 -8.28 12.91
C GLN A 81 -9.17 -6.96 12.17
N GLY A 82 -8.05 -6.78 11.48
CA GLY A 82 -7.81 -5.57 10.70
C GLY A 82 -6.94 -4.52 11.38
N HIS A 83 -6.39 -4.83 12.55
CA HIS A 83 -5.48 -3.91 13.23
C HIS A 83 -4.08 -4.01 12.63
N MET A 84 -3.47 -2.86 12.39
CA MET A 84 -2.10 -2.80 11.88
C MET A 84 -1.37 -1.60 12.46
N ALA A 85 -0.04 -1.66 12.37
CA ALA A 85 0.83 -0.56 12.76
C ALA A 85 1.78 -0.28 11.61
N PHE A 86 2.25 0.94 11.49
CA PHE A 86 3.27 1.32 10.51
C PHE A 86 4.60 1.45 11.20
N HIS A 87 5.65 0.91 10.56
CA HIS A 87 7.01 0.97 11.05
C HIS A 87 7.93 1.53 9.99
N ARG A 88 8.94 2.28 10.41
CA ARG A 88 9.92 2.87 9.50
C ARG A 88 10.79 1.77 8.87
N VAL A 89 10.94 1.84 7.57
CA VAL A 89 11.74 0.91 6.78
C VAL A 89 12.75 1.71 5.97
N ASP A 90 14.03 1.42 6.16
CA ASP A 90 15.09 2.10 5.44
C ASP A 90 15.61 1.30 4.24
N SER A 91 15.29 0.01 4.17
CA SER A 91 15.77 -0.90 3.14
C SER A 91 14.85 -2.12 3.08
N ARG A 92 14.83 -2.82 1.94
CA ARG A 92 14.12 -4.09 1.83
C ARG A 92 14.62 -5.13 2.82
N GLU A 93 15.86 -5.02 3.25
CA GLU A 93 16.47 -5.93 4.22
C GLU A 93 15.82 -5.83 5.61
N ASP A 94 15.11 -4.73 5.88
CA ASP A 94 14.38 -4.56 7.13
C ASP A 94 13.06 -5.32 7.16
N LEU A 95 12.69 -5.94 6.05
CA LEU A 95 11.42 -6.65 5.92
C LEU A 95 11.60 -8.14 6.21
N VAL A 96 10.61 -8.71 6.86
CA VAL A 96 10.58 -10.15 7.20
C VAL A 96 9.26 -10.74 6.76
N ALA A 97 9.18 -12.07 6.68
CA ALA A 97 7.94 -12.74 6.37
C ALA A 97 6.96 -12.55 7.54
N GLY A 98 5.79 -12.04 7.22
CA GLY A 98 4.75 -11.77 8.19
C GLY A 98 3.51 -12.61 7.95
N ALA A 99 2.37 -12.12 8.46
CA ALA A 99 1.09 -12.77 8.29
C ALA A 99 0.71 -12.87 6.81
N PHE A 100 -0.01 -13.94 6.45
CA PHE A 100 -0.56 -14.14 5.11
C PHE A 100 0.49 -14.18 3.99
N GLY A 101 1.74 -14.51 4.31
CA GLY A 101 2.82 -14.55 3.33
C GLY A 101 3.30 -13.17 2.87
N LEU A 102 2.87 -12.11 3.53
CA LEU A 102 3.26 -10.74 3.21
C LEU A 102 4.61 -10.41 3.83
N LEU A 103 5.38 -9.55 3.15
CA LEU A 103 6.55 -8.95 3.76
C LEU A 103 6.10 -7.83 4.68
N GLU A 104 6.71 -7.76 5.85
CA GLU A 104 6.37 -6.77 6.87
C GLU A 104 7.63 -6.23 7.53
N PRO A 105 7.60 -5.01 8.09
CA PRO A 105 8.73 -4.50 8.86
C PRO A 105 9.02 -5.40 10.05
N ASP A 106 10.31 -5.65 10.31
CA ASP A 106 10.74 -6.37 11.49
C ASP A 106 10.56 -5.45 12.70
N PRO A 107 9.64 -5.76 13.64
CA PRO A 107 9.37 -4.86 14.76
C PRO A 107 10.55 -4.72 15.72
N ALA A 108 11.50 -5.66 15.69
CA ALA A 108 12.69 -5.58 16.54
C ALA A 108 13.68 -4.52 16.03
N ARG A 109 13.63 -4.18 14.74
CA ARG A 109 14.57 -3.26 14.13
C ARG A 109 13.93 -1.97 13.62
N CYS A 110 12.65 -1.99 13.31
CA CYS A 110 11.96 -0.90 12.65
C CYS A 110 11.15 -0.07 13.64
N PRO A 111 11.48 1.22 13.81
CA PRO A 111 10.74 2.07 14.75
C PRO A 111 9.28 2.26 14.35
N LEU A 112 8.42 2.31 15.35
CA LEU A 112 6.98 2.53 15.16
C LEU A 112 6.73 3.98 14.73
N TRP A 113 5.83 4.16 13.75
CA TRP A 113 5.34 5.50 13.38
C TRP A 113 4.53 6.08 14.54
N GLN A 114 4.84 7.31 14.91
CA GLN A 114 4.24 7.97 16.09
C GLN A 114 3.08 8.90 15.72
N GLY A 115 2.65 8.89 14.47
CA GLY A 115 1.53 9.73 14.05
C GLY A 115 1.91 11.18 13.76
N GLU A 116 3.18 11.44 13.45
CA GLU A 116 3.65 12.79 13.16
C GLU A 116 2.93 13.38 11.95
N SER A 117 2.73 14.70 11.94
CA SER A 117 2.13 15.40 10.82
C SER A 117 3.10 15.46 9.62
N GLY A 118 2.56 15.76 8.45
CA GLY A 118 3.36 15.88 7.24
C GLY A 118 3.57 14.56 6.53
N ALA A 119 2.75 13.57 6.80
CA ALA A 119 2.80 12.28 6.13
C ALA A 119 1.78 12.19 4.99
N LEU A 120 2.18 11.54 3.91
CA LEU A 120 1.28 11.13 2.83
C LEU A 120 1.07 9.62 2.95
N CYS A 121 -0.17 9.17 2.87
CA CYS A 121 -0.49 7.74 2.94
C CYS A 121 -1.05 7.25 1.61
N LEU A 122 -0.44 6.20 1.06
CA LEU A 122 -0.94 5.51 -0.13
C LEU A 122 -1.76 4.31 0.33
N VAL A 123 -3.04 4.32 0.00
CA VAL A 123 -4.01 3.33 0.47
C VAL A 123 -4.36 2.36 -0.66
N PRO A 124 -4.28 1.05 -0.42
CA PRO A 124 -4.65 0.08 -1.45
C PRO A 124 -6.17 0.02 -1.62
N GLY A 125 -6.60 -0.37 -2.80
CA GLY A 125 -8.02 -0.57 -3.07
C GLY A 125 -8.18 -1.45 -4.29
N LEU A 126 -9.26 -2.23 -4.29
CA LEU A 126 -9.56 -3.12 -5.41
C LEU A 126 -10.29 -2.36 -6.52
N ALA A 127 -11.16 -1.43 -6.16
CA ALA A 127 -11.91 -0.62 -7.10
C ALA A 127 -12.28 0.73 -6.48
N PHE A 128 -12.53 1.69 -7.34
CA PHE A 128 -12.94 3.04 -6.97
C PHE A 128 -14.07 3.47 -7.88
N ASP A 129 -15.02 4.25 -7.35
CA ASP A 129 -16.06 4.85 -8.20
C ASP A 129 -15.75 6.32 -8.49
N GLU A 130 -16.60 6.93 -9.31
CA GLU A 130 -16.41 8.33 -9.71
C GLU A 130 -16.64 9.31 -8.56
N GLU A 131 -17.30 8.88 -7.49
CA GLU A 131 -17.55 9.69 -6.31
C GLU A 131 -16.45 9.60 -5.27
N GLY A 132 -15.43 8.77 -5.53
CA GLY A 132 -14.30 8.60 -4.63
C GLY A 132 -14.45 7.52 -3.58
N PHE A 133 -15.50 6.72 -3.64
CA PHE A 133 -15.64 5.56 -2.75
C PHE A 133 -14.69 4.45 -3.16
N ARG A 134 -14.18 3.74 -2.17
CA ARG A 134 -13.20 2.68 -2.36
C ARG A 134 -13.77 1.34 -1.91
N LEU A 135 -13.56 0.32 -2.72
CA LEU A 135 -13.80 -1.06 -2.34
C LEU A 135 -12.46 -1.69 -1.99
N GLY A 136 -12.27 -2.02 -0.72
CA GLY A 136 -11.07 -2.71 -0.25
C GLY A 136 -11.20 -4.22 -0.32
N TYR A 137 -10.31 -4.92 0.38
CA TYR A 137 -10.27 -6.39 0.36
C TYR A 137 -11.15 -7.03 1.43
N GLY A 138 -11.83 -6.23 2.25
CA GLY A 138 -12.81 -6.73 3.21
C GLY A 138 -12.26 -7.05 4.60
N LYS A 139 -10.98 -6.84 4.85
CA LYS A 139 -10.34 -7.17 6.13
C LYS A 139 -10.03 -5.94 6.99
N GLY A 140 -10.26 -4.74 6.48
CA GLY A 140 -10.05 -3.51 7.22
C GLY A 140 -8.61 -3.04 7.35
N TYR A 141 -7.68 -3.74 6.72
CA TYR A 141 -6.27 -3.30 6.71
C TYR A 141 -6.04 -2.14 5.71
#